data_47db18cb62d327968da59fde37d61cab
#
_entry.id   47db18cb62d327968da59fde37d61cab
#
_cell.length_a   1.000
_cell.length_b   1.000
_cell.length_c   1.000
_cell.angle_alpha   90.00
_cell.angle_beta   90.00
_cell.angle_gamma   90.00
#
_symmetry.space_group_name_H-M   'P 1'
#
loop_
_entity.id
_entity.type
_entity.pdbx_description
1 polymer ?
#
loop_
_entity_poly.entity_id
_entity_poly.type
_entity_poly.pdbx_seq_one_letter_code
_entity_poly.pdbx_strand_id
1 'polypeptide(L)'
;MKQFSRIMPAFAGVVLFSFALTGSAVAAATSMTTVTSVGLSPPMNVNSLLPVVNNDSSANAQIISLMFRPLLWIGTNLKINWQQSIAKDIVVSPDRRQFTIHLKNWYWSDGRPVTAEDTLACLKLIRAYGSRYLNAGMGGMPDIIAHAKVVNPQTLQITLKRSVNPNWFELNGLSQLFPVPAWRWKQYSIDKLFKLQDNPAMVSVVDGPYKLQHFTLGRGISFVRNDHYSGKPATLEHLHFKMYTSDSSAFWALKTGTIQAGMIPHYLYAAHSMVKNLKTCVSNGGYGFNYVTLNFTNPQVAFFRNVKVRQALALAINQTQIIQIAFHGLGVPSFNPVPTNPDTYLSPEMKKLVANPALAYNPSAAKQMLTEAGWKVGPKGIRMRDGQRLQFTMMVPDTSQTLIAVAEMLKADWQTIGVDMRLRVLPFNLELAKLHPHGNWEASMIVWSYDPDYYPSGDGLFNTGGGGNYGDYSNPLMDRMIYDTTEKNGSRFLYQYENYAYSQQPVIFLPYPEYVVKYANSLTHAQLMEGVYSVDCAPRALP
;
A
#
# COMPACT_ATOMS: atom_id res chain seq x y z
N MET A 1 33.46 -32.33 56.69
CA MET A 1 33.58 -33.69 57.32
C MET A 1 33.03 -34.73 56.39
N LYS A 2 33.89 -35.69 56.06
CA LYS A 2 33.68 -37.09 55.62
C LYS A 2 32.85 -37.26 54.35
N GLN A 3 33.39 -37.61 53.24
CA GLN A 3 34.26 -38.73 52.80
C GLN A 3 33.46 -39.95 52.29
N PHE A 4 33.88 -40.33 51.06
CA PHE A 4 34.10 -41.67 50.49
C PHE A 4 32.87 -42.45 50.00
N SER A 5 32.90 -43.24 48.92
CA SER A 5 33.93 -43.69 47.97
C SER A 5 33.25 -44.56 46.88
N ARG A 6 33.76 -44.52 45.68
CA ARG A 6 34.20 -45.57 44.74
C ARG A 6 33.50 -46.93 44.82
N ILE A 7 33.16 -47.45 43.63
CA ILE A 7 33.87 -48.61 43.00
C ILE A 7 33.22 -48.93 41.62
N MET A 8 34.02 -48.96 40.55
CA MET A 8 33.89 -49.80 39.36
C MET A 8 34.51 -51.18 39.61
N PRO A 9 34.36 -52.26 38.86
CA PRO A 9 34.56 -52.45 37.39
C PRO A 9 33.60 -53.51 36.78
N ALA A 10 33.56 -53.89 35.54
CA ALA A 10 34.35 -54.06 34.33
C ALA A 10 33.79 -55.25 33.48
N PHE A 11 34.04 -55.17 32.17
CA PHE A 11 34.16 -56.23 31.13
C PHE A 11 32.91 -57.04 30.73
N ALA A 12 32.61 -57.39 29.51
CA ALA A 12 33.15 -57.35 28.15
C ALA A 12 32.13 -58.12 27.27
N GLY A 13 32.15 -57.90 25.99
CA GLY A 13 31.42 -58.73 25.04
C GLY A 13 31.20 -58.02 23.67
N VAL A 14 32.23 -58.10 22.83
CA VAL A 14 32.17 -57.75 21.40
C VAL A 14 31.43 -58.83 20.65
N VAL A 15 30.39 -58.48 19.86
CA VAL A 15 30.01 -59.22 18.66
C VAL A 15 29.71 -58.24 17.55
N LEU A 16 30.59 -58.19 16.58
CA LEU A 16 30.43 -57.57 15.28
C LEU A 16 29.40 -58.36 14.45
N PHE A 17 28.34 -57.68 14.01
CA PHE A 17 27.60 -58.08 12.82
C PHE A 17 27.50 -56.89 11.88
N SER A 18 28.32 -56.96 10.82
CA SER A 18 28.24 -56.08 9.66
C SER A 18 27.03 -56.48 8.82
N PHE A 19 26.02 -55.66 8.75
CA PHE A 19 25.05 -55.66 7.67
C PHE A 19 25.15 -54.35 6.93
N ALA A 20 25.79 -54.42 5.76
CA ALA A 20 25.71 -53.37 4.76
C ALA A 20 24.30 -53.39 4.15
N LEU A 21 23.48 -52.45 4.52
CA LEU A 21 22.26 -52.10 3.80
C LEU A 21 22.50 -50.73 3.15
N THR A 22 22.83 -50.78 1.87
CA THR A 22 22.74 -49.61 0.96
C THR A 22 21.28 -49.24 0.78
N GLY A 23 20.76 -48.49 1.70
CA GLY A 23 19.49 -47.80 1.58
C GLY A 23 19.77 -46.39 1.13
N SER A 24 19.56 -46.08 -0.17
CA SER A 24 19.45 -44.72 -0.65
C SER A 24 18.27 -44.07 0.06
N ALA A 25 18.55 -43.37 1.13
CA ALA A 25 17.57 -42.48 1.73
C ALA A 25 17.35 -41.34 0.73
N VAL A 26 16.34 -41.49 -0.12
CA VAL A 26 15.67 -40.35 -0.76
C VAL A 26 15.08 -39.57 0.41
N ALA A 27 15.78 -38.52 0.80
CA ALA A 27 15.21 -37.51 1.69
C ALA A 27 13.99 -36.93 0.95
N ALA A 28 12.82 -37.47 1.29
CA ALA A 28 11.58 -36.81 0.93
C ALA A 28 11.69 -35.38 1.50
N ALA A 29 11.80 -34.40 0.63
CA ALA A 29 11.69 -33.00 1.01
C ALA A 29 10.32 -32.85 1.67
N THR A 30 10.29 -32.85 3.00
CA THR A 30 9.09 -32.51 3.77
C THR A 30 8.69 -31.12 3.31
N SER A 31 7.62 -31.02 2.52
CA SER A 31 7.07 -29.75 2.10
C SER A 31 6.71 -28.97 3.36
N MET A 32 7.28 -27.77 3.48
CA MET A 32 6.98 -26.92 4.62
C MET A 32 5.52 -26.50 4.52
N THR A 33 4.70 -26.94 5.47
CA THR A 33 3.26 -26.62 5.52
C THR A 33 2.99 -25.35 6.32
N THR A 34 3.97 -24.88 7.07
CA THR A 34 3.87 -23.73 7.97
C THR A 34 4.89 -22.67 7.63
N VAL A 35 4.45 -21.42 7.50
CA VAL A 35 5.31 -20.25 7.28
C VAL A 35 5.07 -19.21 8.37
N THR A 36 6.16 -18.66 8.89
CA THR A 36 6.13 -17.46 9.72
C THR A 36 6.67 -16.30 8.91
N SER A 37 5.85 -15.28 8.70
CA SER A 37 6.23 -14.08 7.97
C SER A 37 6.22 -12.87 8.88
N VAL A 38 7.04 -11.88 8.55
CA VAL A 38 6.91 -10.53 9.09
C VAL A 38 5.77 -9.85 8.35
N GLY A 39 4.86 -9.25 9.08
CA GLY A 39 4.05 -8.19 8.49
C GLY A 39 4.97 -7.05 8.03
N LEU A 40 4.53 -6.25 7.07
CA LEU A 40 5.25 -5.10 6.51
C LEU A 40 5.74 -4.12 7.61
N SER A 41 6.66 -3.20 7.29
CA SER A 41 7.37 -2.30 8.21
C SER A 41 6.58 -1.64 9.36
N PRO A 42 7.17 -1.38 10.53
CA PRO A 42 6.54 -0.63 11.62
C PRO A 42 6.11 0.79 11.21
N PRO A 43 5.01 1.33 11.77
CA PRO A 43 4.22 0.78 12.85
C PRO A 43 3.08 -0.09 12.34
N MET A 44 3.18 -1.39 12.47
CA MET A 44 2.15 -2.30 12.00
C MET A 44 1.34 -2.84 13.17
N ASN A 45 0.23 -2.19 13.43
CA ASN A 45 -0.78 -2.71 14.33
C ASN A 45 -1.95 -3.27 13.52
N VAL A 46 -2.20 -4.56 13.65
CA VAL A 46 -3.49 -5.11 13.26
C VAL A 46 -4.47 -4.73 14.35
N ASN A 47 -5.32 -3.77 14.07
CA ASN A 47 -6.31 -3.24 15.02
C ASN A 47 -7.76 -3.51 14.56
N SER A 48 -7.93 -4.09 13.36
CA SER A 48 -9.22 -4.53 12.85
C SER A 48 -9.10 -5.84 12.10
N LEU A 49 -10.07 -6.72 12.31
CA LEU A 49 -10.27 -7.96 11.57
C LEU A 49 -11.46 -7.86 10.61
N LEU A 50 -12.23 -6.78 10.65
CA LEU A 50 -13.46 -6.60 9.88
C LEU A 50 -13.22 -5.82 8.58
N PRO A 51 -13.69 -6.30 7.41
CA PRO A 51 -13.34 -5.75 6.11
C PRO A 51 -13.85 -4.33 5.82
N VAL A 52 -14.80 -3.82 6.62
CA VAL A 52 -15.43 -2.50 6.37
C VAL A 52 -15.30 -1.52 7.52
N VAL A 53 -14.60 -1.85 8.59
CA VAL A 53 -14.53 -0.99 9.78
C VAL A 53 -13.29 -0.12 9.77
N ASN A 54 -12.12 -0.72 9.62
CA ASN A 54 -10.86 -0.01 9.73
C ASN A 54 -9.81 -0.68 8.84
N ASN A 55 -9.61 -0.13 7.66
CA ASN A 55 -8.67 -0.63 6.68
C ASN A 55 -7.54 0.39 6.45
N ASP A 56 -7.14 1.07 7.53
CA ASP A 56 -6.21 2.20 7.54
C ASP A 56 -4.74 1.81 7.43
N SER A 57 -4.44 0.51 7.46
CA SER A 57 -3.07 0.04 7.33
C SER A 57 -2.97 -1.12 6.34
N SER A 58 -1.83 -1.19 5.64
CA SER A 58 -1.50 -2.33 4.76
C SER A 58 -1.54 -3.68 5.50
N ALA A 59 -1.28 -3.68 6.82
CA ALA A 59 -1.40 -4.88 7.65
C ALA A 59 -2.84 -5.32 7.81
N ASN A 60 -3.76 -4.40 8.12
CA ASN A 60 -5.18 -4.72 8.20
C ASN A 60 -5.69 -5.24 6.86
N ALA A 61 -5.36 -4.55 5.75
CA ALA A 61 -5.75 -4.95 4.40
C ALA A 61 -5.25 -6.36 4.07
N GLN A 62 -3.98 -6.67 4.37
CA GLN A 62 -3.39 -7.99 4.15
C GLN A 62 -4.11 -9.09 4.96
N ILE A 63 -4.32 -8.87 6.25
CA ILE A 63 -4.98 -9.83 7.13
C ILE A 63 -6.43 -10.05 6.72
N ILE A 64 -7.15 -8.99 6.41
CA ILE A 64 -8.53 -9.04 5.95
C ILE A 64 -8.63 -9.81 4.63
N SER A 65 -7.72 -9.56 3.69
CA SER A 65 -7.71 -10.24 2.39
C SER A 65 -7.45 -11.75 2.45
N LEU A 66 -6.85 -12.24 3.55
CA LEU A 66 -6.71 -13.68 3.80
C LEU A 66 -8.02 -14.32 4.26
N MET A 67 -8.85 -13.58 4.98
CA MET A 67 -10.10 -14.07 5.55
C MET A 67 -11.33 -13.78 4.69
N PHE A 68 -11.31 -12.66 3.98
CA PHE A 68 -12.45 -12.19 3.17
C PHE A 68 -12.01 -11.88 1.75
N ARG A 69 -12.85 -12.24 0.79
CA ARG A 69 -12.64 -11.90 -0.62
C ARG A 69 -13.54 -10.72 -1.02
N PRO A 70 -12.98 -9.70 -1.68
CA PRO A 70 -13.80 -8.62 -2.21
C PRO A 70 -14.64 -9.10 -3.39
N LEU A 71 -15.67 -8.32 -3.68
CA LEU A 71 -16.48 -8.49 -4.88
C LEU A 71 -15.59 -8.49 -6.14
N LEU A 72 -14.65 -7.55 -6.22
CA LEU A 72 -13.64 -7.43 -7.26
C LEU A 72 -12.23 -7.46 -6.64
N TRP A 73 -11.46 -8.50 -6.98
CA TRP A 73 -10.04 -8.55 -6.65
C TRP A 73 -9.24 -7.81 -7.71
N ILE A 74 -8.49 -6.81 -7.29
CA ILE A 74 -7.62 -6.07 -8.22
C ILE A 74 -6.22 -6.70 -8.18
N GLY A 75 -5.74 -7.08 -9.36
CA GLY A 75 -4.44 -7.71 -9.52
C GLY A 75 -3.28 -6.70 -9.48
N THR A 76 -2.06 -7.23 -9.41
CA THR A 76 -0.82 -6.44 -9.37
C THR A 76 -0.61 -5.55 -10.62
N ASN A 77 -1.36 -5.80 -11.69
CA ASN A 77 -1.40 -5.00 -12.91
C ASN A 77 -2.51 -3.92 -12.90
N LEU A 78 -3.13 -3.65 -11.75
CA LEU A 78 -4.24 -2.71 -11.56
C LEU A 78 -5.47 -3.01 -12.45
N LYS A 79 -5.69 -4.29 -12.77
CA LYS A 79 -6.87 -4.77 -13.50
C LYS A 79 -7.63 -5.78 -12.65
N ILE A 80 -8.91 -5.94 -12.95
CA ILE A 80 -9.74 -6.94 -12.26
C ILE A 80 -9.19 -8.34 -12.54
N ASN A 81 -8.84 -9.06 -11.49
CA ASN A 81 -8.54 -10.48 -11.54
C ASN A 81 -9.83 -11.28 -11.32
N TRP A 82 -10.51 -11.57 -12.42
CA TRP A 82 -11.77 -12.30 -12.38
C TRP A 82 -11.67 -13.66 -11.68
N GLN A 83 -10.53 -14.33 -11.76
CA GLN A 83 -10.36 -15.64 -11.12
C GLN A 83 -10.44 -15.55 -9.60
N GLN A 84 -9.88 -14.48 -9.01
CA GLN A 84 -9.87 -14.27 -7.56
C GLN A 84 -11.05 -13.44 -7.05
N SER A 85 -11.82 -12.82 -7.93
CA SER A 85 -13.02 -12.05 -7.62
C SER A 85 -14.21 -12.96 -7.30
N ILE A 86 -15.09 -12.54 -6.42
CA ILE A 86 -16.40 -13.21 -6.20
C ILE A 86 -17.32 -12.94 -7.37
N ALA A 87 -17.29 -11.75 -7.96
CA ALA A 87 -17.99 -11.46 -9.19
C ALA A 87 -17.47 -12.34 -10.34
N LYS A 88 -18.41 -12.87 -11.14
CA LYS A 88 -18.15 -13.58 -12.38
C LYS A 88 -17.95 -12.61 -13.53
N ASP A 89 -18.86 -11.66 -13.64
CA ASP A 89 -18.88 -10.61 -14.63
C ASP A 89 -19.73 -9.41 -14.17
N ILE A 90 -19.61 -8.30 -14.90
CA ILE A 90 -20.40 -7.09 -14.71
C ILE A 90 -20.97 -6.65 -16.06
N VAL A 91 -22.27 -6.41 -16.13
CA VAL A 91 -22.94 -5.82 -17.29
C VAL A 91 -23.27 -4.37 -16.97
N VAL A 92 -22.69 -3.46 -17.75
CA VAL A 92 -22.91 -2.01 -17.60
C VAL A 92 -23.93 -1.54 -18.65
N SER A 93 -24.92 -0.75 -18.23
CA SER A 93 -25.91 -0.17 -19.14
C SER A 93 -25.29 0.84 -20.10
N PRO A 94 -25.89 1.08 -21.29
CA PRO A 94 -25.37 2.03 -22.27
C PRO A 94 -25.20 3.46 -21.72
N ASP A 95 -26.06 3.89 -20.81
CA ASP A 95 -25.98 5.17 -20.11
C ASP A 95 -24.96 5.19 -18.96
N ARG A 96 -24.31 4.03 -18.71
CA ARG A 96 -23.26 3.84 -17.69
C ARG A 96 -23.69 4.24 -16.27
N ARG A 97 -24.99 4.07 -15.98
CA ARG A 97 -25.58 4.33 -14.66
C ARG A 97 -25.99 3.06 -13.92
N GLN A 98 -26.16 1.93 -14.64
CA GLN A 98 -26.56 0.68 -14.03
C GLN A 98 -25.48 -0.38 -14.21
N PHE A 99 -25.13 -1.03 -13.10
CA PHE A 99 -24.18 -2.12 -13.02
C PHE A 99 -24.90 -3.35 -12.51
N THR A 100 -24.99 -4.37 -13.36
CA THR A 100 -25.56 -5.69 -12.99
C THR A 100 -24.40 -6.64 -12.79
N ILE A 101 -24.21 -7.09 -11.55
CA ILE A 101 -23.08 -7.88 -11.10
C ILE A 101 -23.55 -9.30 -10.88
N HIS A 102 -22.99 -10.26 -11.62
CA HIS A 102 -23.26 -11.68 -11.42
C HIS A 102 -22.18 -12.30 -10.55
N LEU A 103 -22.56 -13.03 -9.52
CA LEU A 103 -21.67 -13.71 -8.60
C LEU A 103 -21.41 -15.13 -9.06
N LYS A 104 -20.23 -15.65 -8.72
CA LYS A 104 -19.91 -17.07 -8.81
C LYS A 104 -20.62 -17.86 -7.71
N ASN A 105 -20.66 -19.18 -7.84
CA ASN A 105 -20.93 -20.06 -6.71
C ASN A 105 -19.78 -19.99 -5.72
N TRP A 106 -19.98 -19.27 -4.64
CA TRP A 106 -19.01 -19.03 -3.59
C TRP A 106 -19.59 -19.39 -2.24
N TYR A 107 -18.77 -19.86 -1.31
CA TYR A 107 -19.25 -20.38 -0.04
C TYR A 107 -18.50 -19.79 1.14
N TRP A 108 -19.20 -19.59 2.21
CA TRP A 108 -18.66 -19.32 3.52
C TRP A 108 -17.96 -20.57 4.09
N SER A 109 -17.04 -20.38 5.03
CA SER A 109 -16.31 -21.46 5.70
C SER A 109 -17.18 -22.43 6.50
N ASP A 110 -18.44 -22.08 6.74
CA ASP A 110 -19.44 -22.96 7.35
C ASP A 110 -20.31 -23.70 6.32
N GLY A 111 -20.00 -23.58 5.03
CA GLY A 111 -20.69 -24.26 3.92
C GLY A 111 -21.93 -23.53 3.39
N ARG A 112 -22.32 -22.40 3.94
CA ARG A 112 -23.44 -21.59 3.42
C ARG A 112 -23.01 -20.89 2.13
N PRO A 113 -23.93 -20.70 1.16
CA PRO A 113 -23.61 -19.92 -0.04
C PRO A 113 -23.41 -18.45 0.30
N VAL A 114 -22.44 -17.82 -0.36
CA VAL A 114 -22.30 -16.36 -0.44
C VAL A 114 -23.30 -15.84 -1.47
N THR A 115 -24.04 -14.80 -1.10
CA THR A 115 -25.13 -14.28 -1.92
C THR A 115 -25.00 -12.77 -2.16
N ALA A 116 -25.80 -12.27 -3.10
CA ALA A 116 -25.93 -10.82 -3.36
C ALA A 116 -26.44 -10.04 -2.13
N GLU A 117 -27.21 -10.69 -1.22
CA GLU A 117 -27.62 -10.08 0.04
C GLU A 117 -26.44 -9.79 0.98
N ASP A 118 -25.42 -10.65 0.98
CA ASP A 118 -24.21 -10.47 1.80
C ASP A 118 -23.40 -9.25 1.30
N THR A 119 -23.36 -9.06 -0.03
CA THR A 119 -22.72 -7.87 -0.64
C THR A 119 -23.56 -6.60 -0.40
N LEU A 120 -24.87 -6.69 -0.51
CA LEU A 120 -25.78 -5.57 -0.20
C LEU A 120 -25.67 -5.18 1.28
N ALA A 121 -25.46 -6.13 2.17
CA ALA A 121 -25.25 -5.87 3.60
C ALA A 121 -23.97 -5.06 3.85
N CYS A 122 -22.89 -5.34 3.13
CA CYS A 122 -21.68 -4.52 3.15
C CYS A 122 -21.98 -3.06 2.78
N LEU A 123 -22.69 -2.82 1.69
CA LEU A 123 -23.07 -1.47 1.28
C LEU A 123 -23.93 -0.76 2.33
N LYS A 124 -24.86 -1.47 2.97
CA LYS A 124 -25.65 -0.94 4.07
C LYS A 124 -24.79 -0.56 5.27
N LEU A 125 -23.77 -1.36 5.60
CA LEU A 125 -22.79 -1.05 6.66
C LEU A 125 -21.98 0.20 6.31
N ILE A 126 -21.43 0.29 5.10
CA ILE A 126 -20.69 1.46 4.64
C ILE A 126 -21.52 2.73 4.78
N ARG A 127 -22.78 2.70 4.35
CA ARG A 127 -23.71 3.84 4.52
C ARG A 127 -23.96 4.19 5.98
N ALA A 128 -24.14 3.19 6.83
CA ALA A 128 -24.39 3.38 8.24
C ALA A 128 -23.15 3.89 9.01
N TYR A 129 -21.97 3.58 8.54
CA TYR A 129 -20.71 4.13 9.09
C TYR A 129 -20.55 5.62 8.77
N GLY A 130 -21.04 6.07 7.62
CA GLY A 130 -20.95 7.47 7.21
C GLY A 130 -19.49 7.96 7.17
N SER A 131 -19.19 9.10 7.80
CA SER A 131 -17.85 9.68 7.88
C SER A 131 -16.82 8.84 8.66
N ARG A 132 -17.24 7.81 9.38
CA ARG A 132 -16.34 6.86 10.04
C ARG A 132 -15.81 5.79 9.11
N TYR A 133 -16.35 5.66 7.90
CA TYR A 133 -15.81 4.81 6.86
C TYR A 133 -14.61 5.51 6.22
N LEU A 134 -13.41 4.96 6.39
CA LEU A 134 -12.16 5.61 5.96
C LEU A 134 -12.10 5.92 4.46
N ASN A 135 -12.70 5.06 3.63
CA ASN A 135 -12.71 5.24 2.19
C ASN A 135 -13.96 6.01 1.71
N ALA A 136 -14.64 6.74 2.61
CA ALA A 136 -15.79 7.55 2.22
C ALA A 136 -15.40 8.60 1.17
N GLY A 137 -16.15 8.64 0.08
CA GLY A 137 -15.85 9.49 -1.08
C GLY A 137 -15.02 8.82 -2.17
N MET A 138 -14.13 7.87 -1.86
CA MET A 138 -13.38 7.13 -2.88
C MET A 138 -14.34 6.36 -3.80
N GLY A 139 -14.13 6.46 -5.12
CA GLY A 139 -15.06 5.90 -6.08
C GLY A 139 -16.48 6.45 -5.98
N GLY A 140 -16.66 7.60 -5.34
CA GLY A 140 -17.96 8.22 -5.03
C GLY A 140 -18.76 7.48 -3.95
N MET A 141 -18.18 6.47 -3.28
CA MET A 141 -18.86 5.61 -2.32
C MET A 141 -19.11 6.30 -0.98
N PRO A 142 -20.23 6.03 -0.32
CA PRO A 142 -21.43 5.31 -0.83
C PRO A 142 -22.40 6.23 -1.58
N ASP A 143 -22.14 7.53 -1.65
CA ASP A 143 -23.10 8.58 -2.01
C ASP A 143 -23.50 8.59 -3.49
N ILE A 144 -22.63 8.08 -4.37
CA ILE A 144 -22.90 7.98 -5.80
C ILE A 144 -24.03 6.98 -6.11
N ILE A 145 -24.28 6.01 -5.19
CA ILE A 145 -25.26 4.96 -5.39
C ILE A 145 -26.67 5.50 -5.08
N ALA A 146 -27.52 5.59 -6.10
CA ALA A 146 -28.93 5.92 -5.94
C ALA A 146 -29.71 4.73 -5.34
N HIS A 147 -29.60 3.55 -5.96
CA HIS A 147 -30.29 2.34 -5.55
C HIS A 147 -29.38 1.11 -5.69
N ALA A 148 -29.58 0.15 -4.80
CA ALA A 148 -28.99 -1.18 -4.91
C ALA A 148 -30.06 -2.21 -4.52
N LYS A 149 -30.21 -3.27 -5.33
CA LYS A 149 -31.19 -4.33 -5.08
C LYS A 149 -30.63 -5.69 -5.47
N VAL A 150 -31.04 -6.70 -4.74
CA VAL A 150 -30.83 -8.10 -5.11
C VAL A 150 -31.90 -8.50 -6.13
N VAL A 151 -31.45 -8.95 -7.29
CA VAL A 151 -32.34 -9.47 -8.36
C VAL A 151 -32.63 -10.94 -8.11
N ASN A 152 -31.62 -11.69 -7.75
CA ASN A 152 -31.66 -13.08 -7.29
C ASN A 152 -30.42 -13.37 -6.43
N PRO A 153 -30.29 -14.53 -5.79
CA PRO A 153 -29.16 -14.80 -4.90
C PRO A 153 -27.76 -14.59 -5.49
N GLN A 154 -27.59 -14.71 -6.80
CA GLN A 154 -26.33 -14.51 -7.51
C GLN A 154 -26.27 -13.22 -8.32
N THR A 155 -27.25 -12.31 -8.19
CA THR A 155 -27.26 -11.08 -9.01
C THR A 155 -27.59 -9.86 -8.17
N LEU A 156 -26.63 -8.95 -8.06
CA LEU A 156 -26.77 -7.62 -7.49
C LEU A 156 -26.88 -6.58 -8.59
N GLN A 157 -27.83 -5.67 -8.50
CA GLN A 157 -27.96 -4.54 -9.39
C GLN A 157 -27.76 -3.23 -8.61
N ILE A 158 -26.82 -2.40 -9.08
CA ILE A 158 -26.50 -1.08 -8.53
C ILE A 158 -26.83 -0.03 -9.58
N THR A 159 -27.60 1.00 -9.18
CA THR A 159 -27.93 2.16 -10.02
C THR A 159 -27.29 3.40 -9.43
N LEU A 160 -26.58 4.16 -10.23
CA LEU A 160 -25.87 5.38 -9.84
C LEU A 160 -26.70 6.63 -10.08
N LYS A 161 -26.43 7.68 -9.32
CA LYS A 161 -27.06 9.00 -9.47
C LYS A 161 -26.68 9.71 -10.79
N ARG A 162 -25.50 9.39 -11.34
CA ARG A 162 -24.98 9.96 -12.61
C ARG A 162 -24.27 8.90 -13.45
N SER A 163 -24.05 9.21 -14.72
CA SER A 163 -23.16 8.44 -15.58
C SER A 163 -21.71 8.54 -15.08
N VAL A 164 -20.96 7.44 -15.19
CA VAL A 164 -19.57 7.38 -14.74
C VAL A 164 -18.67 6.71 -15.79
N ASN A 165 -17.37 6.85 -15.59
CA ASN A 165 -16.38 5.97 -16.20
C ASN A 165 -16.47 4.59 -15.54
N PRO A 166 -16.82 3.51 -16.28
CA PRO A 166 -16.94 2.18 -15.69
C PRO A 166 -15.67 1.72 -14.95
N ASN A 167 -14.50 1.93 -15.56
CA ASN A 167 -13.23 1.54 -14.94
C ASN A 167 -13.03 2.22 -13.58
N TRP A 168 -13.35 3.51 -13.49
CA TRP A 168 -13.25 4.23 -12.20
C TRP A 168 -14.17 3.63 -11.14
N PHE A 169 -15.44 3.40 -11.48
CA PHE A 169 -16.40 2.88 -10.49
C PHE A 169 -16.14 1.42 -10.14
N GLU A 170 -15.74 0.58 -11.10
CA GLU A 170 -15.37 -0.81 -10.84
C GLU A 170 -14.14 -0.91 -9.93
N LEU A 171 -13.09 -0.14 -10.25
CA LEU A 171 -11.81 -0.23 -9.55
C LEU A 171 -11.77 0.53 -8.22
N ASN A 172 -12.53 1.61 -8.08
CA ASN A 172 -12.50 2.46 -6.88
C ASN A 172 -13.78 2.37 -6.04
N GLY A 173 -14.90 1.96 -6.63
CA GLY A 173 -16.18 1.82 -5.95
C GLY A 173 -16.51 0.37 -5.61
N LEU A 174 -16.64 -0.48 -6.63
CA LEU A 174 -17.07 -1.86 -6.43
C LEU A 174 -16.00 -2.73 -5.75
N SER A 175 -14.71 -2.43 -5.92
CA SER A 175 -13.61 -3.13 -5.26
C SER A 175 -13.65 -3.01 -3.72
N GLN A 176 -14.33 -1.99 -3.19
CA GLN A 176 -14.51 -1.81 -1.74
C GLN A 176 -15.59 -2.72 -1.14
N LEU A 177 -16.38 -3.39 -1.97
CA LEU A 177 -17.47 -4.25 -1.49
C LEU A 177 -16.94 -5.66 -1.19
N PHE A 178 -17.13 -6.08 0.05
CA PHE A 178 -16.88 -7.44 0.52
C PHE A 178 -18.21 -8.06 0.92
N PRO A 179 -18.57 -9.29 0.53
CA PRO A 179 -19.64 -9.99 1.20
C PRO A 179 -19.36 -10.06 2.70
N VAL A 180 -20.37 -9.82 3.50
CA VAL A 180 -20.28 -9.90 4.96
C VAL A 180 -21.33 -10.87 5.51
N PRO A 181 -21.03 -11.65 6.56
CA PRO A 181 -21.98 -12.62 7.12
C PRO A 181 -23.11 -11.90 7.87
N ALA A 182 -24.01 -11.27 7.10
CA ALA A 182 -25.06 -10.39 7.61
C ALA A 182 -25.95 -11.06 8.65
N TRP A 183 -26.24 -12.37 8.50
CA TRP A 183 -27.03 -13.14 9.48
C TRP A 183 -26.38 -13.20 10.86
N ARG A 184 -25.05 -13.08 10.95
CA ARG A 184 -24.31 -13.03 12.21
C ARG A 184 -24.21 -11.62 12.76
N TRP A 185 -23.96 -10.62 11.89
CA TRP A 185 -23.66 -9.26 12.31
C TRP A 185 -24.89 -8.38 12.53
N LYS A 186 -26.03 -8.72 11.92
CA LYS A 186 -27.29 -7.94 12.05
C LYS A 186 -27.78 -7.73 13.48
N GLN A 187 -27.35 -8.54 14.44
CA GLN A 187 -27.70 -8.42 15.85
C GLN A 187 -26.91 -7.31 16.57
N TYR A 188 -25.87 -6.80 15.96
CA TYR A 188 -25.01 -5.78 16.55
C TYR A 188 -25.33 -4.40 15.96
N SER A 189 -25.35 -3.36 16.82
CA SER A 189 -25.36 -1.98 16.35
C SER A 189 -24.02 -1.62 15.71
N ILE A 190 -24.01 -0.56 14.90
CA ILE A 190 -22.78 -0.05 14.27
C ILE A 190 -21.70 0.25 15.31
N ASP A 191 -22.04 0.93 16.40
CA ASP A 191 -21.10 1.25 17.47
C ASP A 191 -20.55 0.00 18.16
N LYS A 192 -21.36 -1.05 18.25
CA LYS A 192 -20.91 -2.33 18.79
C LYS A 192 -19.96 -3.04 17.84
N LEU A 193 -20.20 -3.00 16.52
CA LEU A 193 -19.28 -3.55 15.52
C LEU A 193 -17.91 -2.86 15.58
N PHE A 194 -17.88 -1.52 15.72
CA PHE A 194 -16.62 -0.79 15.92
C PHE A 194 -15.86 -1.24 17.17
N LYS A 195 -16.58 -1.46 18.27
CA LYS A 195 -15.96 -1.93 19.52
C LYS A 195 -15.49 -3.39 19.46
N LEU A 196 -15.99 -4.17 18.53
CA LEU A 196 -15.67 -5.58 18.34
C LEU A 196 -14.78 -5.85 17.12
N GLN A 197 -14.23 -4.80 16.51
CA GLN A 197 -13.48 -4.91 15.26
C GLN A 197 -12.23 -5.81 15.34
N ASP A 198 -11.62 -5.92 16.51
CA ASP A 198 -10.46 -6.76 16.79
C ASP A 198 -10.83 -8.09 17.49
N ASN A 199 -12.11 -8.38 17.65
CA ASN A 199 -12.57 -9.59 18.34
C ASN A 199 -12.60 -10.80 17.38
N PRO A 200 -11.81 -11.87 17.64
CA PRO A 200 -11.76 -13.06 16.81
C PRO A 200 -13.13 -13.73 16.56
N ALA A 201 -14.05 -13.65 17.51
CA ALA A 201 -15.37 -14.26 17.36
C ALA A 201 -16.18 -13.66 16.19
N MET A 202 -15.89 -12.41 15.81
CA MET A 202 -16.57 -11.75 14.69
C MET A 202 -16.21 -12.35 13.33
N VAL A 203 -15.02 -12.95 13.20
CA VAL A 203 -14.48 -13.53 11.97
C VAL A 203 -14.41 -15.06 12.02
N SER A 204 -15.25 -15.69 12.83
CA SER A 204 -15.35 -17.15 12.91
C SER A 204 -15.95 -17.79 11.64
N VAL A 205 -16.64 -17.01 10.80
CA VAL A 205 -17.12 -17.40 9.47
C VAL A 205 -16.56 -16.43 8.47
N VAL A 206 -15.84 -16.96 7.48
CA VAL A 206 -15.09 -16.20 6.46
C VAL A 206 -15.28 -16.86 5.09
N ASP A 207 -14.95 -16.16 4.01
CA ASP A 207 -15.08 -16.65 2.64
C ASP A 207 -13.76 -16.62 1.86
N GLY A 208 -12.66 -16.28 2.54
CA GLY A 208 -11.30 -16.25 2.01
C GLY A 208 -10.56 -17.58 2.16
N PRO A 209 -9.29 -17.63 1.67
CA PRO A 209 -8.47 -18.86 1.67
C PRO A 209 -8.02 -19.32 3.06
N TYR A 210 -8.10 -18.47 4.07
CA TYR A 210 -7.68 -18.80 5.43
C TYR A 210 -8.75 -18.45 6.45
N LYS A 211 -8.75 -19.17 7.56
CA LYS A 211 -9.51 -18.91 8.80
C LYS A 211 -8.56 -18.44 9.88
N LEU A 212 -9.00 -17.50 10.69
CA LEU A 212 -8.26 -17.10 11.88
C LEU A 212 -8.17 -18.28 12.86
N GLN A 213 -6.95 -18.61 13.28
CA GLN A 213 -6.69 -19.63 14.31
C GLN A 213 -6.38 -18.99 15.65
N HIS A 214 -5.50 -17.98 15.66
CA HIS A 214 -5.11 -17.26 16.86
C HIS A 214 -4.77 -15.81 16.57
N PHE A 215 -5.15 -14.92 17.48
CA PHE A 215 -4.82 -13.48 17.41
C PHE A 215 -4.44 -12.96 18.79
N THR A 216 -3.29 -12.32 18.88
CA THR A 216 -2.86 -11.57 20.07
C THR A 216 -2.40 -10.20 19.63
N LEU A 217 -3.14 -9.18 20.05
CA LEU A 217 -2.86 -7.78 19.71
C LEU A 217 -1.40 -7.42 20.06
N GLY A 218 -0.68 -6.82 19.11
CA GLY A 218 0.71 -6.40 19.27
C GLY A 218 1.75 -7.54 19.32
N ARG A 219 1.36 -8.81 19.17
CA ARG A 219 2.29 -9.96 19.19
C ARG A 219 2.29 -10.76 17.90
N GLY A 220 1.12 -11.14 17.40
CA GLY A 220 1.04 -11.94 16.19
C GLY A 220 -0.35 -12.47 15.90
N ILE A 221 -0.47 -13.04 14.72
CA ILE A 221 -1.71 -13.61 14.20
C ILE A 221 -1.39 -14.90 13.45
N SER A 222 -2.23 -15.91 13.64
CA SER A 222 -2.08 -17.23 13.03
C SER A 222 -3.33 -17.61 12.29
N PHE A 223 -3.13 -18.23 11.13
CA PHE A 223 -4.19 -18.69 10.24
C PHE A 223 -4.03 -20.18 9.96
N VAL A 224 -5.16 -20.83 9.68
CA VAL A 224 -5.24 -22.18 9.12
C VAL A 224 -6.01 -22.11 7.80
N ARG A 225 -5.62 -22.94 6.84
CA ARG A 225 -6.27 -23.03 5.53
C ARG A 225 -7.77 -23.27 5.68
N ASN A 226 -8.55 -22.59 4.85
CA ASN A 226 -9.97 -22.80 4.71
C ASN A 226 -10.24 -23.87 3.63
N ASP A 227 -10.54 -25.09 4.03
CA ASP A 227 -10.78 -26.19 3.08
C ASP A 227 -12.12 -26.04 2.32
N HIS A 228 -13.01 -25.13 2.74
CA HIS A 228 -14.23 -24.76 2.03
C HIS A 228 -14.05 -23.54 1.10
N TYR A 229 -12.82 -23.06 0.91
CA TYR A 229 -12.55 -21.91 0.05
C TYR A 229 -12.92 -22.21 -1.41
N SER A 230 -13.76 -21.37 -2.01
CA SER A 230 -14.28 -21.56 -3.37
C SER A 230 -13.33 -21.15 -4.48
N GLY A 231 -12.26 -20.41 -4.16
CA GLY A 231 -11.21 -20.04 -5.10
C GLY A 231 -10.13 -21.12 -5.21
N LYS A 232 -8.98 -20.77 -5.78
CA LYS A 232 -7.81 -21.67 -5.81
C LYS A 232 -7.36 -21.96 -4.38
N PRO A 233 -7.36 -23.22 -3.93
CA PRO A 233 -6.95 -23.57 -2.56
C PRO A 233 -5.54 -23.09 -2.25
N ALA A 234 -5.33 -22.58 -1.05
CA ALA A 234 -4.00 -22.26 -0.56
C ALA A 234 -3.17 -23.54 -0.38
N THR A 235 -1.88 -23.47 -0.70
CA THR A 235 -0.96 -24.61 -0.57
C THR A 235 -0.32 -24.69 0.81
N LEU A 236 -0.24 -23.57 1.54
CA LEU A 236 0.21 -23.52 2.92
C LEU A 236 -0.96 -23.86 3.84
N GLU A 237 -0.75 -24.81 4.74
CA GLU A 237 -1.75 -25.21 5.72
C GLU A 237 -1.85 -24.20 6.86
N HIS A 238 -0.70 -23.68 7.32
CA HIS A 238 -0.61 -22.72 8.39
C HIS A 238 0.20 -21.49 7.95
N LEU A 239 -0.24 -20.31 8.37
CA LEU A 239 0.39 -19.03 8.10
C LEU A 239 0.47 -18.22 9.41
N HIS A 240 1.67 -17.78 9.78
CA HIS A 240 1.88 -17.03 11.02
C HIS A 240 2.55 -15.69 10.72
N PHE A 241 1.97 -14.61 11.19
CA PHE A 241 2.58 -13.28 11.18
C PHE A 241 3.08 -12.94 12.58
N LYS A 242 4.36 -12.67 12.72
CA LYS A 242 4.95 -12.09 13.94
C LYS A 242 5.06 -10.59 13.79
N MET A 243 4.68 -9.87 14.81
CA MET A 243 4.83 -8.42 14.87
C MET A 243 6.13 -8.06 15.54
N TYR A 244 6.86 -7.13 14.94
CA TYR A 244 8.12 -6.61 15.45
C TYR A 244 8.00 -5.10 15.66
N THR A 245 8.69 -4.59 16.66
CA THR A 245 8.68 -3.17 17.02
C THR A 245 9.66 -2.33 16.20
N SER A 246 10.55 -2.98 15.43
CA SER A 246 11.49 -2.30 14.55
C SER A 246 11.90 -3.20 13.36
N ASP A 247 12.25 -2.57 12.24
CA ASP A 247 12.81 -3.24 11.07
C ASP A 247 14.07 -4.04 11.40
N SER A 248 14.92 -3.53 12.29
CA SER A 248 16.13 -4.22 12.73
C SER A 248 15.81 -5.54 13.44
N SER A 249 14.81 -5.56 14.34
CA SER A 249 14.40 -6.79 15.03
C SER A 249 13.81 -7.82 14.05
N ALA A 250 13.05 -7.37 13.06
CA ALA A 250 12.53 -8.21 11.99
C ALA A 250 13.65 -8.78 11.11
N PHE A 251 14.63 -7.95 10.74
CA PHE A 251 15.81 -8.37 9.98
C PHE A 251 16.62 -9.46 10.72
N TRP A 252 16.86 -9.29 12.03
CA TRP A 252 17.55 -10.29 12.82
C TRP A 252 16.77 -11.59 12.94
N ALA A 253 15.45 -11.53 13.07
CA ALA A 253 14.59 -12.71 13.08
C ALA A 253 14.65 -13.47 11.74
N LEU A 254 14.72 -12.77 10.62
CA LEU A 254 14.90 -13.36 9.30
C LEU A 254 16.29 -14.00 9.18
N LYS A 255 17.35 -13.31 9.61
CA LYS A 255 18.74 -13.82 9.59
C LYS A 255 18.92 -15.09 10.42
N THR A 256 18.26 -15.20 11.56
CA THR A 256 18.33 -16.37 12.46
C THR A 256 17.38 -17.50 12.07
N GLY A 257 16.55 -17.32 11.02
CA GLY A 257 15.55 -18.30 10.60
C GLY A 257 14.33 -18.39 11.52
N THR A 258 14.17 -17.44 12.46
CA THR A 258 12.99 -17.36 13.33
C THR A 258 11.72 -17.06 12.53
N ILE A 259 11.87 -16.38 11.38
CA ILE A 259 10.85 -16.20 10.35
C ILE A 259 11.38 -16.71 9.01
N GLN A 260 10.49 -17.19 8.14
CA GLN A 260 10.82 -17.80 6.86
C GLN A 260 10.69 -16.85 5.68
N ALA A 261 10.07 -15.71 5.86
CA ALA A 261 9.97 -14.65 4.84
C ALA A 261 10.00 -13.28 5.50
N GLY A 262 10.62 -12.29 4.85
CA GLY A 262 10.70 -10.94 5.37
C GLY A 262 11.34 -9.96 4.38
N MET A 263 11.15 -8.67 4.63
CA MET A 263 11.74 -7.59 3.85
C MET A 263 13.10 -7.19 4.43
N ILE A 264 13.99 -6.75 3.54
CA ILE A 264 15.25 -6.10 3.91
C ILE A 264 15.02 -4.58 3.83
N PRO A 265 15.08 -3.85 4.94
CA PRO A 265 15.00 -2.38 4.92
C PRO A 265 16.15 -1.77 4.11
N HIS A 266 15.93 -0.67 3.38
CA HIS A 266 16.97 -0.05 2.56
C HIS A 266 18.21 0.34 3.37
N TYR A 267 18.06 0.91 4.56
CA TYR A 267 19.21 1.27 5.41
C TYR A 267 20.01 0.06 5.92
N LEU A 268 19.46 -1.16 5.80
CA LEU A 268 20.15 -2.42 6.07
C LEU A 268 20.52 -3.18 4.79
N TYR A 269 20.37 -2.56 3.62
CA TYR A 269 20.64 -3.23 2.32
C TYR A 269 22.06 -3.80 2.26
N ALA A 270 23.06 -3.08 2.71
CA ALA A 270 24.45 -3.57 2.75
C ALA A 270 24.60 -4.90 3.54
N ALA A 271 23.70 -5.17 4.47
CA ALA A 271 23.70 -6.40 5.26
C ALA A 271 22.85 -7.53 4.62
N HIS A 272 22.26 -7.34 3.44
CA HIS A 272 21.40 -8.37 2.79
C HIS A 272 22.16 -9.68 2.53
N SER A 273 23.48 -9.61 2.27
CA SER A 273 24.36 -10.77 2.06
C SER A 273 24.58 -11.61 3.34
N MET A 274 24.29 -11.03 4.53
CA MET A 274 24.34 -11.75 5.82
C MET A 274 23.15 -12.71 5.99
N VAL A 275 22.08 -12.49 5.24
CA VAL A 275 20.89 -13.36 5.21
C VAL A 275 21.11 -14.39 4.11
N LYS A 276 21.79 -15.49 4.46
CA LYS A 276 22.21 -16.56 3.53
C LYS A 276 21.14 -17.63 3.40
N ASN A 277 21.25 -18.45 2.34
CA ASN A 277 20.43 -19.64 2.09
C ASN A 277 18.93 -19.35 1.96
N LEU A 278 18.57 -18.15 1.52
CA LEU A 278 17.21 -17.73 1.19
C LEU A 278 17.11 -17.30 -0.27
N LYS A 279 15.97 -17.56 -0.89
CA LYS A 279 15.60 -16.99 -2.19
C LYS A 279 15.38 -15.51 -2.06
N THR A 280 15.54 -14.82 -3.17
CA THR A 280 15.36 -13.36 -3.25
C THR A 280 14.36 -13.04 -4.34
N CYS A 281 13.46 -12.10 -4.06
CA CYS A 281 12.70 -11.38 -5.07
C CYS A 281 12.65 -9.90 -4.72
N VAL A 282 12.30 -9.07 -5.70
CA VAL A 282 12.15 -7.63 -5.51
C VAL A 282 10.66 -7.29 -5.65
N SER A 283 10.12 -6.72 -4.59
CA SER A 283 8.74 -6.21 -4.56
C SER A 283 8.71 -4.83 -5.19
N ASN A 284 7.70 -4.55 -6.01
CA ASN A 284 7.46 -3.23 -6.60
C ASN A 284 6.93 -2.18 -5.59
N GLY A 285 6.96 -2.47 -4.30
CA GLY A 285 6.68 -1.50 -3.22
C GLY A 285 5.21 -1.15 -3.02
N GLY A 286 4.31 -1.61 -3.89
CA GLY A 286 2.88 -1.26 -3.86
C GLY A 286 2.47 -0.27 -4.95
N TYR A 287 1.23 0.22 -4.86
CA TYR A 287 0.63 1.10 -5.85
C TYR A 287 0.53 2.52 -5.29
N GLY A 288 1.50 3.38 -5.63
CA GLY A 288 1.49 4.71 -5.05
C GLY A 288 2.66 5.57 -5.50
N PHE A 289 2.88 6.63 -4.75
CA PHE A 289 4.02 7.54 -4.93
C PHE A 289 4.38 8.22 -3.60
N ASN A 290 5.66 8.55 -3.45
CA ASN A 290 6.11 9.45 -2.41
C ASN A 290 6.00 10.89 -2.88
N TYR A 291 5.71 11.81 -1.99
CA TYR A 291 5.60 13.23 -2.35
C TYR A 291 5.85 14.16 -1.18
N VAL A 292 6.14 15.41 -1.52
CA VAL A 292 6.10 16.51 -0.56
C VAL A 292 4.81 17.29 -0.79
N THR A 293 3.90 17.26 0.18
CA THR A 293 2.72 18.12 0.20
C THR A 293 3.12 19.53 0.65
N LEU A 294 2.48 20.53 0.05
CA LEU A 294 2.75 21.95 0.25
C LEU A 294 1.51 22.62 0.82
N ASN A 295 1.66 23.45 1.83
CA ASN A 295 0.53 24.16 2.42
C ASN A 295 0.21 25.45 1.63
N PHE A 296 -0.86 25.44 0.87
CA PHE A 296 -1.30 26.58 0.06
C PHE A 296 -2.06 27.64 0.88
N THR A 297 -2.51 27.32 2.09
CA THR A 297 -3.27 28.24 2.95
C THR A 297 -2.40 29.02 3.92
N ASN A 298 -1.21 28.52 4.24
CA ASN A 298 -0.29 29.19 5.16
C ASN A 298 0.35 30.44 4.50
N PRO A 299 0.14 31.66 5.04
CA PRO A 299 0.66 32.89 4.46
C PRO A 299 2.19 32.98 4.50
N GLN A 300 2.86 32.29 5.43
CA GLN A 300 4.32 32.30 5.55
C GLN A 300 5.01 31.66 4.35
N VAL A 301 4.33 30.74 3.68
CA VAL A 301 4.82 30.01 2.49
C VAL A 301 3.92 30.24 1.28
N ALA A 302 3.26 31.40 1.20
CA ALA A 302 2.38 31.77 0.09
C ALA A 302 3.05 31.66 -1.29
N PHE A 303 4.38 31.65 -1.35
CA PHE A 303 5.13 31.44 -2.58
C PHE A 303 4.87 30.06 -3.22
N PHE A 304 4.38 29.06 -2.48
CA PHE A 304 3.94 27.79 -3.05
C PHE A 304 2.74 27.92 -3.99
N ARG A 305 1.97 29.01 -3.90
CA ARG A 305 0.88 29.32 -4.85
C ARG A 305 1.38 29.62 -6.25
N ASN A 306 2.65 30.05 -6.38
CA ASN A 306 3.25 30.30 -7.69
C ASN A 306 3.73 28.98 -8.32
N VAL A 307 3.15 28.61 -9.46
CA VAL A 307 3.49 27.38 -10.17
C VAL A 307 4.98 27.31 -10.56
N LYS A 308 5.61 28.42 -10.94
CA LYS A 308 7.05 28.45 -11.28
C LYS A 308 7.93 28.05 -10.10
N VAL A 309 7.55 28.40 -8.86
CA VAL A 309 8.26 27.97 -7.65
C VAL A 309 8.15 26.46 -7.49
N ARG A 310 6.96 25.89 -7.63
CA ARG A 310 6.78 24.43 -7.52
C ARG A 310 7.52 23.66 -8.61
N GLN A 311 7.43 24.14 -9.86
CA GLN A 311 8.17 23.55 -10.98
C GLN A 311 9.69 23.62 -10.76
N ALA A 312 10.20 24.74 -10.23
CA ALA A 312 11.62 24.87 -9.90
C ALA A 312 12.06 23.90 -8.81
N LEU A 313 11.22 23.70 -7.76
CA LEU A 313 11.49 22.70 -6.73
C LEU A 313 11.54 21.28 -7.33
N ALA A 314 10.61 20.92 -8.20
CA ALA A 314 10.58 19.62 -8.86
C ALA A 314 11.80 19.40 -9.79
N LEU A 315 12.14 20.39 -10.63
CA LEU A 315 13.27 20.31 -11.58
C LEU A 315 14.65 20.25 -10.90
N ALA A 316 14.74 20.68 -9.66
CA ALA A 316 15.99 20.63 -8.89
C ALA A 316 16.28 19.26 -8.27
N ILE A 317 15.33 18.34 -8.24
CA ILE A 317 15.48 17.03 -7.59
C ILE A 317 16.11 16.02 -8.52
N ASN A 318 17.26 15.48 -8.10
CA ASN A 318 17.91 14.38 -8.80
C ASN A 318 17.33 13.03 -8.34
N GLN A 319 16.18 12.63 -8.92
CA GLN A 319 15.53 11.36 -8.56
C GLN A 319 16.42 10.15 -8.83
N THR A 320 17.25 10.17 -9.88
CA THR A 320 18.20 9.09 -10.17
C THR A 320 19.21 8.92 -9.02
N GLN A 321 19.75 10.03 -8.51
CA GLN A 321 20.68 9.98 -7.39
C GLN A 321 20.03 9.48 -6.10
N ILE A 322 18.79 9.88 -5.83
CA ILE A 322 18.02 9.38 -4.69
C ILE A 322 17.84 7.87 -4.80
N ILE A 323 17.44 7.35 -5.96
CA ILE A 323 17.30 5.91 -6.20
C ILE A 323 18.63 5.18 -5.96
N GLN A 324 19.74 5.71 -6.47
CA GLN A 324 21.04 5.07 -6.32
C GLN A 324 21.55 5.08 -4.87
N ILE A 325 21.40 6.20 -4.16
CA ILE A 325 21.99 6.37 -2.83
C ILE A 325 21.04 5.87 -1.73
N ALA A 326 19.78 6.37 -1.70
CA ALA A 326 18.87 6.05 -0.61
C ALA A 326 18.16 4.71 -0.79
N PHE A 327 17.95 4.27 -2.04
CA PHE A 327 17.26 3.01 -2.36
C PHE A 327 18.20 1.94 -2.93
N HIS A 328 19.52 2.20 -3.00
CA HIS A 328 20.52 1.25 -3.50
C HIS A 328 20.21 0.71 -4.90
N GLY A 329 19.67 1.54 -5.79
CA GLY A 329 19.24 1.15 -7.12
C GLY A 329 17.87 0.45 -7.17
N LEU A 330 17.19 0.31 -6.03
CA LEU A 330 15.90 -0.36 -5.90
C LEU A 330 14.77 0.68 -5.78
N GLY A 331 14.32 1.18 -6.91
CA GLY A 331 13.25 2.16 -6.97
C GLY A 331 12.97 2.61 -8.38
N VAL A 332 11.84 3.29 -8.54
CA VAL A 332 11.40 3.85 -9.81
C VAL A 332 11.19 5.36 -9.67
N PRO A 333 11.55 6.15 -10.69
CA PRO A 333 11.26 7.59 -10.68
C PRO A 333 9.75 7.81 -10.79
N SER A 334 9.26 8.87 -10.14
CA SER A 334 7.85 9.26 -10.19
C SER A 334 7.74 10.77 -10.33
N PHE A 335 6.96 11.24 -11.32
CA PHE A 335 6.85 12.65 -11.68
C PHE A 335 5.42 13.16 -11.67
N ASN A 336 4.46 12.28 -11.43
CA ASN A 336 3.03 12.54 -11.60
C ASN A 336 2.22 11.63 -10.65
N PRO A 337 0.90 11.81 -10.52
CA PRO A 337 0.09 11.03 -9.60
C PRO A 337 -0.18 9.59 -10.04
N VAL A 338 0.08 9.22 -11.30
CA VAL A 338 -0.20 7.87 -11.81
C VAL A 338 0.95 6.94 -11.43
N PRO A 339 0.68 5.73 -10.87
CA PRO A 339 1.74 4.79 -10.52
C PRO A 339 2.66 4.47 -11.70
N THR A 340 3.95 4.51 -11.46
CA THR A 340 4.97 4.16 -12.46
C THR A 340 5.13 2.65 -12.59
N ASN A 341 4.91 1.91 -11.53
CA ASN A 341 4.96 0.45 -11.50
C ASN A 341 3.77 -0.11 -10.71
N PRO A 342 2.83 -0.80 -11.37
CA PRO A 342 2.79 -1.06 -12.82
C PRO A 342 2.43 0.19 -13.63
N ASP A 343 2.92 0.26 -14.85
CA ASP A 343 2.71 1.39 -15.77
C ASP A 343 1.39 1.32 -16.57
N THR A 344 0.43 0.56 -16.05
CA THR A 344 -0.85 0.24 -16.73
C THR A 344 -1.60 1.48 -17.19
N TYR A 345 -1.60 2.51 -16.36
CA TYR A 345 -2.32 3.76 -16.62
C TYR A 345 -1.43 4.94 -17.00
N LEU A 346 -0.11 4.74 -17.00
CA LEU A 346 0.86 5.79 -17.30
C LEU A 346 0.76 6.24 -18.76
N SER A 347 0.72 7.56 -18.99
CA SER A 347 0.69 8.12 -20.34
C SER A 347 1.98 7.86 -21.13
N PRO A 348 1.92 7.87 -22.46
CA PRO A 348 3.13 7.73 -23.28
C PRO A 348 4.19 8.78 -23.00
N GLU A 349 3.79 10.01 -22.66
CA GLU A 349 4.66 11.12 -22.30
C GLU A 349 5.41 10.82 -21.01
N MET A 350 4.68 10.37 -19.99
CA MET A 350 5.29 10.03 -18.69
C MET A 350 6.16 8.77 -18.77
N LYS A 351 5.78 7.77 -19.60
CA LYS A 351 6.66 6.61 -19.86
C LYS A 351 8.03 7.02 -20.41
N LYS A 352 8.09 8.02 -21.31
CA LYS A 352 9.36 8.55 -21.80
C LYS A 352 10.18 9.23 -20.70
N LEU A 353 9.50 9.98 -19.83
CA LEU A 353 10.15 10.68 -18.72
C LEU A 353 10.71 9.71 -17.68
N VAL A 354 9.94 8.67 -17.36
CA VAL A 354 10.37 7.59 -16.45
C VAL A 354 11.54 6.81 -17.03
N ALA A 355 11.54 6.52 -18.34
CA ALA A 355 12.62 5.83 -19.02
C ALA A 355 13.92 6.69 -19.09
N ASN A 356 13.81 8.01 -19.05
CA ASN A 356 14.93 8.93 -19.03
C ASN A 356 14.73 10.04 -17.98
N PRO A 357 14.92 9.75 -16.68
CA PRO A 357 14.68 10.70 -15.59
C PRO A 357 15.54 11.97 -15.66
N ALA A 358 16.66 11.93 -16.37
CA ALA A 358 17.52 13.09 -16.58
C ALA A 358 16.78 14.25 -17.29
N LEU A 359 15.73 13.98 -18.06
CA LEU A 359 14.90 15.01 -18.70
C LEU A 359 14.10 15.84 -17.68
N ALA A 360 13.85 15.31 -16.48
CA ALA A 360 13.14 15.98 -15.41
C ALA A 360 14.08 16.67 -14.39
N TYR A 361 15.39 16.55 -14.56
CA TYR A 361 16.38 17.15 -13.67
C TYR A 361 17.12 18.28 -14.39
N ASN A 362 16.84 19.52 -14.01
CA ASN A 362 17.50 20.70 -14.59
C ASN A 362 17.61 21.85 -13.58
N PRO A 363 18.63 21.83 -12.70
CA PRO A 363 18.82 22.89 -11.71
C PRO A 363 19.07 24.27 -12.32
N SER A 364 19.60 24.34 -13.54
CA SER A 364 19.82 25.61 -14.25
C SER A 364 18.49 26.25 -14.67
N ALA A 365 17.58 25.46 -15.26
CA ALA A 365 16.23 25.90 -15.56
C ALA A 365 15.46 26.26 -14.28
N ALA A 366 15.61 25.49 -13.18
CA ALA A 366 15.02 25.81 -11.89
C ALA A 366 15.47 27.18 -11.36
N LYS A 367 16.78 27.49 -11.43
CA LYS A 367 17.31 28.82 -11.08
C LYS A 367 16.71 29.94 -11.92
N GLN A 368 16.58 29.72 -13.22
CA GLN A 368 15.97 30.68 -14.15
C GLN A 368 14.50 30.92 -13.79
N MET A 369 13.70 29.86 -13.59
CA MET A 369 12.28 29.97 -13.19
C MET A 369 12.09 30.75 -11.89
N LEU A 370 12.95 30.55 -10.90
CA LEU A 370 12.91 31.32 -9.66
C LEU A 370 13.26 32.79 -9.91
N THR A 371 14.22 33.09 -10.78
CA THR A 371 14.56 34.46 -11.15
C THR A 371 13.39 35.14 -11.87
N GLU A 372 12.75 34.44 -12.81
CA GLU A 372 11.54 34.93 -13.52
C GLU A 372 10.36 35.14 -12.59
N ALA A 373 10.26 34.33 -11.50
CA ALA A 373 9.28 34.48 -10.44
C ALA A 373 9.61 35.62 -9.45
N GLY A 374 10.70 36.39 -9.72
CA GLY A 374 11.11 37.55 -8.92
C GLY A 374 12.03 37.22 -7.73
N TRP A 375 12.48 35.97 -7.59
CA TRP A 375 13.37 35.56 -6.52
C TRP A 375 14.84 35.81 -6.89
N LYS A 376 15.46 36.84 -6.29
CA LYS A 376 16.87 37.21 -6.50
C LYS A 376 17.77 36.53 -5.49
N VAL A 377 19.00 36.18 -5.87
CA VAL A 377 20.00 35.61 -4.95
C VAL A 377 20.35 36.67 -3.89
N GLY A 378 20.17 36.28 -2.64
CA GLY A 378 20.44 37.10 -1.46
C GLY A 378 21.64 36.61 -0.65
N PRO A 379 21.78 37.10 0.60
CA PRO A 379 22.87 36.68 1.48
C PRO A 379 22.93 35.16 1.69
N LYS A 380 24.16 34.63 1.76
CA LYS A 380 24.43 33.17 1.88
C LYS A 380 23.88 32.33 0.74
N GLY A 381 23.62 32.91 -0.43
CA GLY A 381 23.11 32.20 -1.60
C GLY A 381 21.61 31.90 -1.55
N ILE A 382 20.90 32.26 -0.49
CA ILE A 382 19.45 32.02 -0.37
C ILE A 382 18.68 33.11 -1.10
N ARG A 383 17.71 32.71 -1.90
CA ARG A 383 16.89 33.62 -2.69
C ARG A 383 15.94 34.45 -1.81
N MET A 384 15.70 35.66 -2.23
CA MET A 384 14.82 36.60 -1.55
C MET A 384 13.90 37.32 -2.55
N ARG A 385 12.68 37.61 -2.11
CA ARG A 385 11.72 38.46 -2.83
C ARG A 385 10.94 39.32 -1.83
N ASP A 386 10.87 40.61 -2.05
CA ASP A 386 10.11 41.56 -1.22
C ASP A 386 10.45 41.44 0.29
N GLY A 387 11.75 41.27 0.61
CA GLY A 387 12.24 41.06 1.98
C GLY A 387 12.04 39.64 2.54
N GLN A 388 11.26 38.80 1.89
CA GLN A 388 11.03 37.40 2.29
C GLN A 388 12.13 36.50 1.74
N ARG A 389 12.66 35.60 2.60
CA ARG A 389 13.58 34.51 2.18
C ARG A 389 12.78 33.35 1.58
N LEU A 390 13.32 32.70 0.57
CA LEU A 390 12.78 31.44 0.04
C LEU A 390 13.19 30.30 0.96
N GLN A 391 12.49 30.18 2.08
CA GLN A 391 12.75 29.19 3.11
C GLN A 391 11.45 28.58 3.61
N PHE A 392 11.53 27.31 4.04
CA PHE A 392 10.42 26.60 4.66
C PHE A 392 10.90 25.42 5.49
N THR A 393 10.03 24.95 6.40
CA THR A 393 10.24 23.75 7.20
C THR A 393 9.43 22.61 6.61
N MET A 394 10.07 21.45 6.39
CA MET A 394 9.43 20.23 5.96
C MET A 394 9.36 19.22 7.10
N MET A 395 8.16 18.77 7.43
CA MET A 395 7.94 17.64 8.33
C MET A 395 8.30 16.32 7.63
N VAL A 396 8.87 15.39 8.38
CA VAL A 396 9.28 14.06 7.90
C VAL A 396 8.95 13.04 9.00
N PRO A 397 8.31 11.91 8.68
CA PRO A 397 7.98 10.90 9.68
C PRO A 397 9.25 10.20 10.18
N ASP A 398 9.32 9.94 11.49
CA ASP A 398 10.43 9.23 12.13
C ASP A 398 10.44 7.71 11.89
N THR A 399 9.41 7.20 11.22
CA THR A 399 9.20 5.77 11.00
C THR A 399 10.18 5.13 10.02
N SER A 400 10.88 5.94 9.21
CA SER A 400 11.78 5.43 8.16
C SER A 400 13.06 6.25 8.06
N GLN A 401 14.19 5.61 8.40
CA GLN A 401 15.53 6.21 8.18
C GLN A 401 15.79 6.50 6.70
N THR A 402 15.20 5.72 5.80
CA THR A 402 15.30 5.94 4.35
C THR A 402 14.61 7.25 3.95
N LEU A 403 13.42 7.54 4.48
CA LEU A 403 12.72 8.81 4.19
C LEU A 403 13.50 10.02 4.73
N ILE A 404 14.10 9.90 5.92
CA ILE A 404 14.96 10.95 6.49
C ILE A 404 16.18 11.20 5.58
N ALA A 405 16.81 10.14 5.07
CA ALA A 405 17.93 10.27 4.12
C ALA A 405 17.49 10.95 2.81
N VAL A 406 16.33 10.57 2.25
CA VAL A 406 15.76 11.25 1.09
C VAL A 406 15.53 12.74 1.37
N ALA A 407 14.99 13.08 2.54
CA ALA A 407 14.73 14.46 2.92
C ALA A 407 16.01 15.31 3.02
N GLU A 408 17.12 14.75 3.54
CA GLU A 408 18.42 15.44 3.53
C GLU A 408 18.98 15.62 2.10
N MET A 409 18.75 14.66 1.20
CA MET A 409 19.12 14.82 -0.21
C MET A 409 18.31 15.93 -0.88
N LEU A 410 16.98 16.01 -0.65
CA LEU A 410 16.14 17.11 -1.13
C LEU A 410 16.63 18.47 -0.62
N LYS A 411 17.04 18.55 0.64
CA LYS A 411 17.60 19.75 1.23
C LYS A 411 18.87 20.21 0.49
N ALA A 412 19.75 19.28 0.19
CA ALA A 412 20.98 19.56 -0.56
C ALA A 412 20.65 20.03 -2.00
N ASP A 413 19.76 19.33 -2.69
CA ASP A 413 19.33 19.67 -4.06
C ASP A 413 18.71 21.09 -4.10
N TRP A 414 17.78 21.41 -3.20
CA TRP A 414 17.11 22.70 -3.14
C TRP A 414 18.04 23.84 -2.72
N GLN A 415 19.04 23.54 -1.88
CA GLN A 415 20.07 24.52 -1.54
C GLN A 415 20.86 24.99 -2.78
N THR A 416 21.10 24.08 -3.77
CA THR A 416 21.80 24.43 -5.01
C THR A 416 21.08 25.49 -5.83
N ILE A 417 19.76 25.61 -5.69
CA ILE A 417 18.94 26.59 -6.39
C ILE A 417 18.57 27.82 -5.51
N GLY A 418 19.13 27.87 -4.29
CA GLY A 418 18.96 29.00 -3.38
C GLY A 418 17.74 28.93 -2.47
N VAL A 419 17.24 27.73 -2.16
CA VAL A 419 16.14 27.48 -1.24
C VAL A 419 16.68 26.97 0.10
N ASP A 420 16.25 27.55 1.23
CA ASP A 420 16.60 27.13 2.59
C ASP A 420 15.49 26.22 3.16
N MET A 421 15.58 24.90 2.93
CA MET A 421 14.66 23.94 3.52
C MET A 421 15.22 23.41 4.84
N ARG A 422 14.39 23.40 5.88
CA ARG A 422 14.71 22.87 7.20
C ARG A 422 13.89 21.63 7.49
N LEU A 423 14.54 20.63 8.08
CA LEU A 423 13.88 19.38 8.44
C LEU A 423 13.31 19.45 9.86
N ARG A 424 12.13 18.86 10.02
CA ARG A 424 11.50 18.61 11.31
C ARG A 424 11.01 17.17 11.36
N VAL A 425 11.79 16.29 11.96
CA VAL A 425 11.42 14.88 12.13
C VAL A 425 10.40 14.77 13.27
N LEU A 426 9.30 14.05 13.02
CA LEU A 426 8.16 13.91 13.96
C LEU A 426 7.65 12.45 13.95
N PRO A 427 7.07 11.97 15.06
CA PRO A 427 6.24 10.77 15.03
C PRO A 427 5.13 10.88 13.99
N PHE A 428 4.94 9.83 13.19
CA PHE A 428 4.00 9.82 12.06
C PHE A 428 2.57 10.26 12.43
N ASN A 429 2.04 9.74 13.56
CA ASN A 429 0.70 10.13 14.01
C ASN A 429 0.61 11.64 14.37
N LEU A 430 1.70 12.23 14.88
CA LEU A 430 1.74 13.65 15.17
C LEU A 430 1.84 14.49 13.88
N GLU A 431 2.57 13.97 12.89
CA GLU A 431 2.63 14.57 11.55
C GLU A 431 1.24 14.61 10.92
N LEU A 432 0.54 13.47 10.84
CA LEU A 432 -0.83 13.38 10.31
C LEU A 432 -1.80 14.31 11.04
N ALA A 433 -1.72 14.39 12.37
CA ALA A 433 -2.59 15.27 13.16
C ALA A 433 -2.37 16.78 12.87
N LYS A 434 -1.23 17.14 12.28
CA LYS A 434 -0.92 18.52 11.85
C LYS A 434 -1.33 18.81 10.41
N LEU A 435 -1.49 17.78 9.59
CA LEU A 435 -1.82 17.90 8.17
C LEU A 435 -3.31 18.12 7.97
N HIS A 436 -3.72 19.35 8.09
CA HIS A 436 -5.08 19.78 7.77
C HIS A 436 -5.02 21.18 7.15
N PRO A 437 -6.01 21.56 6.32
CA PRO A 437 -6.13 22.92 5.79
C PRO A 437 -6.11 23.95 6.92
N HIS A 438 -5.48 25.11 6.65
CA HIS A 438 -5.29 26.19 7.63
C HIS A 438 -4.46 25.82 8.87
N GLY A 439 -3.81 24.64 8.89
CA GLY A 439 -2.88 24.26 9.94
C GLY A 439 -1.57 25.05 9.88
N ASN A 440 -0.91 25.18 11.03
CA ASN A 440 0.40 25.85 11.11
C ASN A 440 1.54 24.85 10.77
N TRP A 441 1.62 24.49 9.50
CA TRP A 441 2.69 23.69 8.89
C TRP A 441 3.01 24.28 7.52
N GLU A 442 4.16 23.94 6.93
CA GLU A 442 4.64 24.56 5.69
C GLU A 442 4.74 23.52 4.55
N ALA A 443 5.47 22.44 4.79
CA ALA A 443 5.57 21.30 3.88
C ALA A 443 5.66 20.00 4.69
N SER A 444 5.32 18.84 4.07
CA SER A 444 5.44 17.53 4.70
C SER A 444 5.72 16.44 3.68
N MET A 445 6.56 15.46 4.04
CA MET A 445 6.85 14.30 3.19
C MET A 445 5.89 13.17 3.52
N ILE A 446 5.10 12.73 2.54
CA ILE A 446 4.03 11.74 2.71
C ILE A 446 4.10 10.69 1.61
N VAL A 447 3.46 9.56 1.87
CA VAL A 447 3.24 8.47 0.91
C VAL A 447 1.75 8.39 0.61
N TRP A 448 1.40 8.28 -0.67
CA TRP A 448 0.06 7.91 -1.10
C TRP A 448 0.03 6.47 -1.57
N SER A 449 -0.99 5.72 -1.16
CA SER A 449 -1.27 4.37 -1.65
C SER A 449 -2.61 4.36 -2.36
N TYR A 450 -2.66 3.73 -3.53
CA TYR A 450 -3.87 3.53 -4.33
C TYR A 450 -4.63 2.22 -3.97
N ASP A 451 -4.58 1.79 -2.74
CA ASP A 451 -5.38 0.68 -2.24
C ASP A 451 -6.41 1.25 -1.24
N PRO A 452 -7.70 1.27 -1.55
CA PRO A 452 -8.44 0.67 -2.68
C PRO A 452 -8.79 1.61 -3.86
N ASP A 453 -8.09 2.71 -4.07
CA ASP A 453 -8.36 3.71 -5.14
C ASP A 453 -7.55 3.36 -6.42
N TYR A 454 -7.73 2.15 -6.96
CA TYR A 454 -6.85 1.57 -7.98
C TYR A 454 -6.86 2.25 -9.34
N TYR A 455 -7.90 3.02 -9.70
CA TYR A 455 -7.91 3.87 -10.87
C TYR A 455 -7.44 5.27 -10.49
N PRO A 456 -6.26 5.72 -10.92
CA PRO A 456 -5.59 6.92 -10.39
C PRO A 456 -6.20 8.22 -10.93
N SER A 457 -7.48 8.44 -10.68
CA SER A 457 -8.26 9.57 -11.16
C SER A 457 -7.87 10.91 -10.54
N GLY A 458 -7.19 10.89 -9.38
CA GLY A 458 -6.92 12.08 -8.57
C GLY A 458 -8.10 12.56 -7.75
N ASP A 459 -9.25 11.87 -7.85
CA ASP A 459 -10.45 12.16 -7.06
C ASP A 459 -10.16 11.98 -5.57
N GLY A 460 -10.52 12.98 -4.77
CA GLY A 460 -10.19 13.03 -3.35
C GLY A 460 -8.77 13.47 -3.01
N LEU A 461 -7.82 13.51 -3.99
CA LEU A 461 -6.40 13.80 -3.75
C LEU A 461 -5.99 15.21 -4.17
N PHE A 462 -6.39 15.66 -5.37
CA PHE A 462 -5.99 16.96 -5.89
C PHE A 462 -7.16 17.86 -6.31
N ASN A 463 -8.40 17.37 -6.21
CA ASN A 463 -9.56 18.24 -6.39
C ASN A 463 -9.76 19.15 -5.18
N THR A 464 -10.29 20.32 -5.41
CA THR A 464 -10.62 21.28 -4.35
C THR A 464 -11.51 20.63 -3.29
N GLY A 465 -11.10 20.69 -2.02
CA GLY A 465 -11.80 20.09 -0.89
C GLY A 465 -11.70 18.57 -0.78
N GLY A 466 -10.84 17.93 -1.56
CA GLY A 466 -10.58 16.49 -1.45
C GLY A 466 -9.99 16.09 -0.10
N GLY A 467 -10.38 14.95 0.45
CA GLY A 467 -9.96 14.49 1.79
C GLY A 467 -8.44 14.23 1.92
N GLY A 468 -7.78 13.82 0.83
CA GLY A 468 -6.33 13.65 0.75
C GLY A 468 -5.57 14.91 0.31
N ASN A 469 -6.28 16.00 0.02
CA ASN A 469 -5.70 17.29 -0.38
C ASN A 469 -5.28 18.10 0.85
N TYR A 470 -4.31 17.59 1.60
CA TYR A 470 -3.89 18.18 2.88
C TYR A 470 -3.45 19.64 2.79
N GLY A 471 -2.87 20.04 1.66
CA GLY A 471 -2.38 21.39 1.44
C GLY A 471 -3.43 22.39 0.99
N ASP A 472 -4.64 21.93 0.72
CA ASP A 472 -5.75 22.72 0.16
C ASP A 472 -5.38 23.34 -1.20
N TYR A 473 -4.78 22.54 -2.08
CA TYR A 473 -4.56 22.92 -3.47
C TYR A 473 -5.92 23.13 -4.15
N SER A 474 -6.06 24.22 -4.87
CA SER A 474 -7.31 24.54 -5.60
C SER A 474 -7.00 25.05 -6.99
N ASN A 475 -7.58 24.39 -8.00
CA ASN A 475 -7.44 24.77 -9.40
C ASN A 475 -8.64 24.27 -10.20
N PRO A 476 -9.50 25.16 -10.72
CA PRO A 476 -10.74 24.77 -11.41
C PRO A 476 -10.51 23.87 -12.64
N LEU A 477 -9.38 24.05 -13.35
CA LEU A 477 -9.07 23.20 -14.50
C LEU A 477 -8.65 21.79 -14.05
N MET A 478 -7.89 21.68 -12.95
CA MET A 478 -7.57 20.39 -12.32
C MET A 478 -8.86 19.67 -11.88
N ASP A 479 -9.74 20.39 -11.18
CA ASP A 479 -11.04 19.85 -10.74
C ASP A 479 -11.85 19.31 -11.92
N ARG A 480 -11.87 20.06 -13.02
CA ARG A 480 -12.56 19.62 -14.25
C ARG A 480 -11.93 18.38 -14.87
N MET A 481 -10.59 18.32 -14.96
CA MET A 481 -9.90 17.16 -15.52
C MET A 481 -10.09 15.92 -14.65
N ILE A 482 -10.01 16.04 -13.32
CA ILE A 482 -10.30 14.98 -12.38
C ILE A 482 -11.75 14.47 -12.55
N TYR A 483 -12.71 15.40 -12.59
CA TYR A 483 -14.11 15.05 -12.85
C TYR A 483 -14.28 14.29 -14.16
N ASP A 484 -13.61 14.74 -15.23
CA ASP A 484 -13.65 14.07 -16.53
C ASP A 484 -13.11 12.63 -16.48
N THR A 485 -12.10 12.32 -15.65
CA THR A 485 -11.61 10.96 -15.45
C THR A 485 -12.64 10.05 -14.78
N THR A 486 -13.48 10.60 -13.89
CA THR A 486 -14.52 9.85 -13.18
C THR A 486 -15.81 9.67 -13.98
N GLU A 487 -16.06 10.54 -14.96
CA GLU A 487 -17.30 10.53 -15.75
C GLU A 487 -17.12 9.94 -17.15
N LYS A 488 -16.05 10.34 -17.84
CA LYS A 488 -15.84 10.03 -19.26
C LYS A 488 -15.02 8.75 -19.42
N ASN A 489 -15.44 7.89 -20.34
CA ASN A 489 -14.70 6.70 -20.68
C ASN A 489 -13.53 7.02 -21.63
N GLY A 490 -12.41 6.37 -21.41
CA GLY A 490 -11.21 6.41 -22.24
C GLY A 490 -9.98 7.01 -21.55
N SER A 491 -8.83 6.41 -21.82
CA SER A 491 -7.53 6.76 -21.22
C SER A 491 -7.09 8.21 -21.48
N ARG A 492 -7.56 8.82 -22.56
CA ARG A 492 -7.20 10.22 -22.92
C ARG A 492 -7.49 11.22 -21.79
N PHE A 493 -8.57 11.02 -21.03
CA PHE A 493 -8.94 11.91 -19.95
C PHE A 493 -7.99 11.77 -18.77
N LEU A 494 -7.58 10.53 -18.46
CA LEU A 494 -6.56 10.26 -17.46
C LEU A 494 -5.22 10.86 -17.88
N TYR A 495 -4.80 10.70 -19.13
CA TYR A 495 -3.55 11.27 -19.64
C TYR A 495 -3.54 12.82 -19.62
N GLN A 496 -4.68 13.44 -19.91
CA GLN A 496 -4.82 14.91 -19.81
C GLN A 496 -4.63 15.37 -18.36
N TYR A 497 -5.31 14.72 -17.41
CA TYR A 497 -5.14 14.99 -15.99
C TYR A 497 -3.69 14.77 -15.54
N GLU A 498 -3.10 13.62 -15.87
CA GLU A 498 -1.74 13.26 -15.51
C GLU A 498 -0.72 14.31 -15.98
N ASN A 499 -0.76 14.67 -17.28
CA ASN A 499 0.14 15.64 -17.86
C ASN A 499 -0.07 17.05 -17.27
N TYR A 500 -1.32 17.39 -16.96
CA TYR A 500 -1.62 18.65 -16.30
C TYR A 500 -1.10 18.68 -14.86
N ALA A 501 -1.29 17.60 -14.10
CA ALA A 501 -0.75 17.47 -12.75
C ALA A 501 0.79 17.58 -12.74
N TYR A 502 1.48 16.94 -13.70
CA TYR A 502 2.91 17.12 -13.89
C TYR A 502 3.27 18.59 -14.13
N SER A 503 2.53 19.30 -14.98
CA SER A 503 2.79 20.73 -15.27
C SER A 503 2.51 21.64 -14.08
N GLN A 504 1.53 21.32 -13.24
CA GLN A 504 1.09 22.16 -12.12
C GLN A 504 1.82 21.89 -10.81
N GLN A 505 2.39 20.68 -10.67
CA GLN A 505 3.04 20.24 -9.44
C GLN A 505 2.19 20.55 -8.19
N PRO A 506 0.97 19.98 -8.05
CA PRO A 506 0.12 20.22 -6.87
C PRO A 506 0.80 19.75 -5.59
N VAL A 507 1.71 18.80 -5.73
CA VAL A 507 2.69 18.28 -4.75
C VAL A 507 4.01 18.11 -5.49
N ILE A 508 5.11 17.93 -4.78
CA ILE A 508 6.39 17.57 -5.40
C ILE A 508 6.54 16.07 -5.37
N PHE A 509 6.47 15.43 -6.53
CA PHE A 509 6.58 13.98 -6.67
C PHE A 509 8.01 13.51 -6.45
N LEU A 510 8.15 12.37 -5.78
CA LEU A 510 9.43 11.78 -5.39
C LEU A 510 9.53 10.33 -5.87
N PRO A 511 10.74 9.77 -6.06
CA PRO A 511 10.88 8.39 -6.48
C PRO A 511 10.25 7.43 -5.48
N TYR A 512 9.75 6.31 -5.99
CA TYR A 512 9.09 5.28 -5.20
C TYR A 512 10.02 4.08 -4.99
N PRO A 513 10.21 3.61 -3.74
CA PRO A 513 11.13 2.52 -3.46
C PRO A 513 10.58 1.16 -3.86
N GLU A 514 11.45 0.26 -4.30
CA GLU A 514 11.23 -1.18 -4.39
C GLU A 514 11.93 -1.87 -3.22
N TYR A 515 11.49 -3.04 -2.80
CA TYR A 515 12.01 -3.71 -1.61
C TYR A 515 12.54 -5.11 -1.91
N VAL A 516 13.66 -5.46 -1.28
CA VAL A 516 14.17 -6.83 -1.29
C VAL A 516 13.35 -7.68 -0.31
N VAL A 517 12.79 -8.76 -0.82
CA VAL A 517 12.14 -9.79 -0.02
C VAL A 517 13.01 -11.04 -0.05
N LYS A 518 13.31 -11.58 1.13
CA LYS A 518 14.00 -12.85 1.31
C LYS A 518 13.03 -13.89 1.85
N TYR A 519 13.08 -15.12 1.31
CA TYR A 519 12.21 -16.20 1.75
C TYR A 519 12.88 -17.56 1.68
N ALA A 520 12.43 -18.50 2.52
CA ALA A 520 13.04 -19.81 2.67
C ALA A 520 13.09 -20.61 1.36
N ASN A 521 14.17 -21.37 1.15
CA ASN A 521 14.35 -22.21 -0.04
C ASN A 521 13.26 -23.27 -0.19
N SER A 522 12.66 -23.71 0.93
CA SER A 522 11.53 -24.64 0.98
C SER A 522 10.21 -24.05 0.47
N LEU A 523 10.10 -22.72 0.35
CA LEU A 523 8.93 -22.05 -0.20
C LEU A 523 9.07 -21.90 -1.71
N THR A 524 7.97 -22.11 -2.42
CA THR A 524 7.85 -21.70 -3.82
C THR A 524 7.48 -20.21 -3.88
N HIS A 525 7.76 -19.55 -5.01
CA HIS A 525 7.31 -18.19 -5.24
C HIS A 525 5.78 -18.06 -5.16
N ALA A 526 5.05 -19.04 -5.71
CA ALA A 526 3.59 -19.06 -5.64
C ALA A 526 3.08 -19.09 -4.19
N GLN A 527 3.71 -19.85 -3.30
CA GLN A 527 3.38 -19.91 -1.87
C GLN A 527 3.63 -18.55 -1.19
N LEU A 528 4.73 -17.86 -1.55
CA LEU A 528 5.00 -16.51 -1.06
C LEU A 528 3.87 -15.55 -1.43
N MET A 529 3.36 -15.64 -2.66
CA MET A 529 2.31 -14.78 -3.18
C MET A 529 0.89 -15.16 -2.71
N GLU A 530 0.69 -16.36 -2.17
CA GLU A 530 -0.63 -16.84 -1.72
C GLU A 530 -1.20 -16.11 -0.51
N GLY A 531 -0.43 -15.27 0.15
CA GLY A 531 -0.90 -14.56 1.34
C GLY A 531 0.20 -13.99 2.21
N VAL A 532 1.47 -14.24 1.87
CA VAL A 532 2.60 -13.71 2.64
C VAL A 532 2.87 -12.27 2.26
N TYR A 533 2.67 -11.91 1.00
CA TYR A 533 2.82 -10.53 0.51
C TYR A 533 1.66 -10.12 -0.39
N SER A 534 1.11 -8.95 -0.13
CA SER A 534 0.04 -8.34 -0.92
C SER A 534 0.53 -7.68 -2.21
N VAL A 535 1.85 -7.51 -2.38
CA VAL A 535 2.47 -6.87 -3.53
C VAL A 535 3.26 -7.87 -4.36
N ASP A 536 3.30 -7.66 -5.66
CA ASP A 536 4.04 -8.51 -6.59
C ASP A 536 5.53 -8.51 -6.24
N CYS A 537 6.14 -9.68 -6.27
CA CYS A 537 7.53 -9.89 -5.92
C CYS A 537 8.21 -10.70 -7.04
N ALA A 538 8.83 -10.01 -7.98
CA ALA A 538 9.47 -10.64 -9.12
C ALA A 538 10.87 -11.18 -8.77
N PRO A 539 11.24 -12.41 -9.15
CA PRO A 539 12.62 -12.86 -9.11
C PRO A 539 13.47 -11.94 -9.97
N ARG A 540 14.40 -11.21 -9.37
CA ARG A 540 15.31 -10.29 -10.05
C ARG A 540 16.67 -10.32 -9.37
N ALA A 541 17.75 -10.19 -10.16
CA ALA A 541 19.08 -9.96 -9.60
C ALA A 541 19.08 -8.62 -8.85
N LEU A 542 19.79 -8.59 -7.72
CA LEU A 542 19.99 -7.34 -6.98
C LEU A 542 21.06 -6.50 -7.68
N PRO A 543 20.93 -5.17 -7.66
CA PRO A 543 21.95 -4.27 -8.21
C PRO A 543 23.31 -4.37 -7.52
#